data_74580cebe4e3482f7b802b74b8c045a4
#
_entry.id   74580cebe4e3482f7b802b74b8c045a4
#
_cell.length_a   1.000
_cell.length_b   1.000
_cell.length_c   1.000
_cell.angle_alpha   90.00
_cell.angle_beta   90.00
_cell.angle_gamma   90.00
#
_symmetry.space_group_name_H-M   'P 1'
#
loop_
_entity.id
_entity.type
_entity.pdbx_description
1 polymer ?
#
loop_
_entity_poly.entity_id
_entity_poly.type
_entity_poly.pdbx_seq_one_letter_code
_entity_poly.pdbx_strand_id
1 'polypeptide(L)'
;MSVNKVILLGNLGKDPETREFENGKIVSFTLATTDKAYTNKQGQQVPEKTEWHNCVCFGHTADFVANYIRKGNKVYIEGKIRYRKYTASDNTEKWITEIMVDRLDNLTPKSDSQQPNPAPQPMSVQQQYETVYGPTAPSNDPPF
;
A
#
# COMPACT_ATOMS: atom_id res chain seq x y z
N MET A 1 -8.77 11.19 33.70
CA MET A 1 -9.09 10.67 32.36
C MET A 1 -8.05 11.18 31.38
N SER A 2 -7.51 10.33 30.49
CA SER A 2 -6.51 10.71 29.50
C SER A 2 -6.80 10.04 28.17
N VAL A 3 -6.26 10.61 27.09
CA VAL A 3 -6.33 10.05 25.73
C VAL A 3 -4.92 9.97 25.17
N ASN A 4 -4.57 8.84 24.58
CA ASN A 4 -3.36 8.66 23.80
C ASN A 4 -3.74 7.84 22.56
N LYS A 5 -3.97 8.53 21.46
CA LYS A 5 -4.37 7.89 20.20
C LYS A 5 -3.67 8.54 19.01
N VAL A 6 -3.16 7.72 18.13
CA VAL A 6 -2.53 8.09 16.86
C VAL A 6 -3.28 7.42 15.73
N ILE A 7 -3.58 8.18 14.69
CA ILE A 7 -4.17 7.69 13.45
C ILE A 7 -3.26 8.12 12.31
N LEU A 8 -2.78 7.17 11.52
CA LEU A 8 -1.92 7.43 10.38
C LEU A 8 -2.42 6.66 9.15
N LEU A 9 -2.30 7.30 8.00
CA LEU A 9 -2.50 6.69 6.69
C LEU A 9 -1.26 7.00 5.85
N GLY A 10 -0.56 5.99 5.40
CA GLY A 10 0.67 6.19 4.66
C GLY A 10 1.19 4.91 4.01
N ASN A 11 2.43 4.96 3.55
CA ASN A 11 3.08 3.86 2.86
C ASN A 11 4.32 3.38 3.63
N LEU A 12 4.57 2.06 3.60
CA LEU A 12 5.78 1.51 4.17
C LEU A 12 7.00 1.89 3.33
N GLY A 13 8.07 2.33 4.01
CA GLY A 13 9.33 2.68 3.35
C GLY A 13 10.23 1.49 3.07
N LYS A 14 10.06 0.41 3.82
CA LYS A 14 10.79 -0.85 3.66
C LYS A 14 9.94 -2.01 4.17
N ASP A 15 10.39 -3.25 3.90
CA ASP A 15 9.73 -4.44 4.42
C ASP A 15 9.76 -4.45 5.95
N PRO A 16 8.68 -4.94 6.61
CA PRO A 16 8.65 -5.08 8.05
C PRO A 16 9.74 -6.00 8.58
N GLU A 17 10.30 -5.66 9.73
CA GLU A 17 11.27 -6.51 10.44
C GLU A 17 10.57 -7.28 11.54
N THR A 18 10.78 -8.59 11.55
CA THR A 18 10.19 -9.49 12.54
C THR A 18 11.26 -9.94 13.53
N ARG A 19 10.93 -9.86 14.83
CA ARG A 19 11.71 -10.46 15.91
C ARG A 19 10.85 -11.43 16.67
N GLU A 20 11.35 -12.62 16.89
CA GLU A 20 10.69 -13.67 17.65
C GLU A 20 11.28 -13.76 19.05
N PHE A 21 10.41 -13.85 20.05
CA PHE A 21 10.75 -14.04 21.45
C PHE A 21 10.02 -15.28 21.97
N GLU A 22 10.40 -15.79 23.14
CA GLU A 22 9.74 -16.91 23.78
C GLU A 22 8.22 -16.69 23.97
N ASN A 23 7.81 -15.44 24.21
CA ASN A 23 6.43 -15.06 24.48
C ASN A 23 5.68 -14.50 23.25
N GLY A 24 6.27 -14.58 22.07
CA GLY A 24 5.59 -14.12 20.85
C GLY A 24 6.47 -13.39 19.87
N LYS A 25 5.84 -12.71 18.96
CA LYS A 25 6.46 -12.03 17.83
C LYS A 25 6.24 -10.52 17.93
N ILE A 26 7.29 -9.76 17.65
CA ILE A 26 7.25 -8.30 17.49
C ILE A 26 7.60 -7.98 16.04
N VAL A 27 6.78 -7.18 15.40
CA VAL A 27 7.03 -6.68 14.05
C VAL A 27 7.14 -5.18 14.10
N SER A 28 8.21 -4.64 13.54
CA SER A 28 8.47 -3.21 13.42
C SER A 28 8.55 -2.79 11.96
N PHE A 29 8.04 -1.62 11.66
CA PHE A 29 8.09 -1.03 10.34
C PHE A 29 8.11 0.51 10.41
N THR A 30 8.54 1.14 9.33
CA THR A 30 8.47 2.59 9.18
C THR A 30 7.37 2.97 8.22
N LEU A 31 6.55 3.93 8.62
CA LEU A 31 5.43 4.45 7.84
C LEU A 31 5.71 5.89 7.43
N ALA A 32 5.62 6.16 6.15
CA ALA A 32 5.75 7.51 5.60
C ALA A 32 4.39 8.18 5.49
N THR A 33 4.28 9.38 6.06
CA THR A 33 3.18 10.31 5.77
C THR A 33 3.74 11.52 5.07
N THR A 34 3.09 11.95 4.00
CA THR A 34 3.61 12.99 3.12
C THR A 34 2.62 14.13 2.97
N ASP A 35 3.08 15.33 3.31
CA ASP A 35 2.39 16.57 2.99
C ASP A 35 2.79 17.00 1.58
N LYS A 36 1.79 17.16 0.73
CA LYS A 36 2.05 17.54 -0.66
C LYS A 36 2.61 18.95 -0.77
N ALA A 37 3.45 19.17 -1.77
CA ALA A 37 3.89 20.51 -2.13
C ALA A 37 2.70 21.42 -2.44
N TYR A 38 2.80 22.68 -2.04
CA TYR A 38 1.75 23.68 -2.27
C TYR A 38 2.35 25.07 -2.48
N THR A 39 1.53 25.98 -2.97
CA THR A 39 1.89 27.39 -3.06
C THR A 39 1.22 28.14 -1.91
N ASN A 40 2.02 28.86 -1.10
CA ASN A 40 1.49 29.62 0.02
C ASN A 40 0.80 30.92 -0.44
N LYS A 41 0.20 31.65 0.50
CA LYS A 41 -0.52 32.90 0.22
C LYS A 41 0.38 34.02 -0.34
N GLN A 42 1.69 33.92 -0.12
CA GLN A 42 2.69 34.87 -0.66
C GLN A 42 3.24 34.46 -2.03
N GLY A 43 2.67 33.40 -2.65
CA GLY A 43 3.12 32.92 -3.95
C GLY A 43 4.38 32.07 -3.92
N GLN A 44 4.88 31.69 -2.74
CA GLN A 44 6.07 30.87 -2.59
C GLN A 44 5.74 29.39 -2.73
N GLN A 45 6.59 28.65 -3.41
CA GLN A 45 6.52 27.19 -3.50
C GLN A 45 7.01 26.55 -2.20
N VAL A 46 6.13 25.82 -1.51
CA VAL A 46 6.48 25.01 -0.35
C VAL A 46 6.67 23.57 -0.81
N PRO A 47 7.88 22.99 -0.64
CA PRO A 47 8.15 21.64 -1.12
C PRO A 47 7.40 20.58 -0.34
N GLU A 48 7.27 19.40 -0.95
CA GLU A 48 6.75 18.20 -0.31
C GLU A 48 7.59 17.82 0.92
N LYS A 49 6.92 17.43 1.99
CA LYS A 49 7.55 17.00 3.23
C LYS A 49 7.06 15.64 3.65
N THR A 50 7.98 14.73 3.92
CA THR A 50 7.68 13.37 4.40
C THR A 50 8.16 13.20 5.83
N GLU A 51 7.28 12.68 6.68
CA GLU A 51 7.61 12.26 8.03
C GLU A 51 7.64 10.73 8.10
N TRP A 52 8.63 10.18 8.79
CA TRP A 52 8.81 8.76 8.97
C TRP A 52 8.45 8.37 10.40
N HIS A 53 7.47 7.49 10.54
CA HIS A 53 6.97 7.04 11.83
C HIS A 53 7.45 5.64 12.13
N ASN A 54 8.05 5.44 13.31
CA ASN A 54 8.42 4.13 13.80
C ASN A 54 7.19 3.44 14.38
N CYS A 55 6.78 2.34 13.81
CA CYS A 55 5.61 1.58 14.22
C CYS A 55 6.01 0.19 14.70
N VAL A 56 5.34 -0.27 15.75
CA VAL A 56 5.58 -1.57 16.37
C VAL A 56 4.23 -2.25 16.60
N CYS A 57 4.15 -3.52 16.32
CA CYS A 57 2.95 -4.32 16.58
C CYS A 57 3.27 -5.67 17.19
N PHE A 58 2.28 -6.22 17.89
CA PHE A 58 2.36 -7.47 18.63
C PHE A 58 1.18 -8.36 18.30
N GLY A 59 1.26 -9.64 18.65
CA GLY A 59 0.17 -10.58 18.56
C GLY A 59 -0.37 -10.76 17.13
N HIS A 60 -1.67 -10.78 17.00
CA HIS A 60 -2.33 -10.97 15.69
C HIS A 60 -2.01 -9.89 14.66
N THR A 61 -1.88 -8.66 15.10
CA THR A 61 -1.47 -7.56 14.21
C THR A 61 -0.06 -7.79 13.66
N ALA A 62 0.85 -8.25 14.50
CA ALA A 62 2.21 -8.59 14.07
C ALA A 62 2.22 -9.72 13.05
N ASP A 63 1.43 -10.76 13.27
CA ASP A 63 1.31 -11.87 12.32
C ASP A 63 0.76 -11.41 10.97
N PHE A 64 -0.27 -10.58 11.00
CA PHE A 64 -0.85 -10.02 9.79
C PHE A 64 0.18 -9.19 9.00
N VAL A 65 0.90 -8.30 9.68
CA VAL A 65 1.92 -7.46 9.05
C VAL A 65 3.05 -8.30 8.47
N ALA A 66 3.56 -9.28 9.21
CA ALA A 66 4.63 -10.15 8.75
C ALA A 66 4.25 -10.95 7.50
N ASN A 67 3.00 -11.40 7.41
CA ASN A 67 2.53 -12.25 6.33
C ASN A 67 2.07 -11.48 5.09
N TYR A 68 1.46 -10.30 5.26
CA TYR A 68 0.74 -9.64 4.16
C TYR A 68 1.25 -8.26 3.79
N ILE A 69 2.01 -7.61 4.65
CA ILE A 69 2.45 -6.23 4.44
C ILE A 69 3.91 -6.21 3.97
N ARG A 70 4.17 -5.44 2.93
CA ARG A 70 5.50 -5.29 2.30
C ARG A 70 5.81 -3.83 2.01
N LYS A 71 7.07 -3.55 1.68
CA LYS A 71 7.53 -2.24 1.22
C LYS A 71 6.57 -1.66 0.16
N GLY A 72 6.21 -0.40 0.32
CA GLY A 72 5.34 0.33 -0.61
C GLY A 72 3.84 0.13 -0.39
N ASN A 73 3.43 -0.84 0.45
CA ASN A 73 2.02 -1.01 0.75
C ASN A 73 1.44 0.22 1.44
N LYS A 74 0.21 0.53 1.10
CA LYS A 74 -0.59 1.58 1.73
C LYS A 74 -1.39 0.99 2.86
N VAL A 75 -1.21 1.56 4.06
CA VAL A 75 -1.89 1.06 5.26
C VAL A 75 -2.49 2.20 6.08
N TYR A 76 -3.59 1.89 6.72
CA TYR A 76 -4.21 2.71 7.75
C TYR A 76 -3.93 2.08 9.09
N ILE A 77 -3.44 2.87 10.04
CA ILE A 77 -3.16 2.39 11.39
C ILE A 77 -3.82 3.24 12.45
N GLU A 78 -4.23 2.60 13.52
CA GLU A 78 -4.60 3.22 14.78
C GLU A 78 -3.72 2.64 15.89
N GLY A 79 -3.27 3.50 16.78
CA GLY A 79 -2.42 3.09 17.88
C GLY A 79 -2.24 4.19 18.90
N LYS A 80 -1.16 4.10 19.65
CA LYS A 80 -0.79 5.07 20.68
C LYS A 80 0.70 5.36 20.63
N ILE A 81 1.08 6.56 21.05
CA ILE A 81 2.49 6.96 21.18
C ILE A 81 3.06 6.27 22.41
N ARG A 82 4.26 5.71 22.26
CA ARG A 82 5.06 5.14 23.31
C ARG A 82 6.50 5.63 23.24
N TYR A 83 7.08 5.88 24.37
CA TYR A 83 8.51 6.19 24.51
C TYR A 83 9.22 4.99 25.12
N ARG A 84 10.33 4.60 24.54
CA ARG A 84 11.11 3.48 25.01
C ARG A 84 12.58 3.88 25.11
N LYS A 85 13.20 3.49 26.19
CA LYS A 85 14.64 3.68 26.42
C LYS A 85 15.40 2.46 25.91
N TYR A 86 16.48 2.69 25.20
CA TYR A 86 17.36 1.62 24.74
C TYR A 86 18.81 2.02 24.87
N THR A 87 19.69 1.01 24.93
CA THR A 87 21.14 1.21 24.97
C THR A 87 21.68 1.10 23.54
N ALA A 88 22.29 2.18 23.06
CA ALA A 88 22.93 2.19 21.75
C ALA A 88 24.25 1.42 21.76
N SER A 89 24.82 1.16 20.58
CA SER A 89 26.08 0.43 20.41
C SER A 89 27.31 1.09 21.09
N ASP A 90 27.23 2.40 21.35
CA ASP A 90 28.24 3.18 22.09
C ASP A 90 28.03 3.20 23.62
N ASN A 91 27.15 2.34 24.17
CA ASN A 91 26.74 2.26 25.57
C ASN A 91 26.01 3.50 26.11
N THR A 92 25.57 4.42 25.27
CA THR A 92 24.70 5.53 25.65
C THR A 92 23.25 5.12 25.71
N GLU A 93 22.53 5.62 26.74
CA GLU A 93 21.07 5.44 26.79
C GLU A 93 20.39 6.46 25.90
N LYS A 94 19.50 5.97 25.02
CA LYS A 94 18.71 6.80 24.11
C LYS A 94 17.22 6.48 24.23
N TRP A 95 16.41 7.48 23.92
CA TRP A 95 14.96 7.33 23.86
C TRP A 95 14.52 7.20 22.41
N ILE A 96 13.60 6.32 22.14
CA ILE A 96 12.91 6.20 20.86
C ILE A 96 11.42 6.45 21.06
N THR A 97 10.86 7.28 20.19
CA THR A 97 9.43 7.48 20.07
C THR A 97 8.89 6.51 19.04
N GLU A 98 7.94 5.69 19.43
CA GLU A 98 7.34 4.71 18.54
C GLU A 98 5.82 4.68 18.71
N ILE A 99 5.15 4.21 17.68
CA ILE A 99 3.71 4.03 17.68
C ILE A 99 3.41 2.56 17.87
N MET A 100 2.74 2.26 18.99
CA MET A 100 2.21 0.93 19.25
C MET A 100 0.92 0.77 18.47
N VAL A 101 0.94 -0.06 17.44
CA VAL A 101 -0.19 -0.27 16.55
C VAL A 101 -1.20 -1.24 17.16
N ASP A 102 -2.41 -0.76 17.36
CA ASP A 102 -3.53 -1.57 17.87
C ASP A 102 -4.36 -2.16 16.71
N ARG A 103 -4.49 -1.41 15.63
CA ARG A 103 -5.26 -1.81 14.43
C ARG A 103 -4.51 -1.41 13.16
N LEU A 104 -4.53 -2.29 12.17
CA LEU A 104 -3.96 -2.03 10.85
C LEU A 104 -4.86 -2.59 9.76
N ASP A 105 -5.20 -1.74 8.79
CA ASP A 105 -5.95 -2.11 7.60
C ASP A 105 -5.05 -1.93 6.37
N ASN A 106 -4.97 -2.93 5.53
CA ASN A 106 -4.24 -2.86 4.26
C ASN A 106 -5.12 -2.24 3.19
N LEU A 107 -4.76 -1.04 2.75
CA LEU A 107 -5.47 -0.29 1.71
C LEU A 107 -4.73 -0.29 0.38
N THR A 108 -3.73 -1.13 0.23
CA THR A 108 -3.03 -1.27 -1.04
C THR A 108 -4.03 -1.71 -2.11
N PRO A 109 -4.17 -0.97 -3.21
CA PRO A 109 -4.99 -1.42 -4.32
C PRO A 109 -4.51 -2.80 -4.74
N LYS A 110 -5.42 -3.77 -4.83
CA LYS A 110 -5.10 -5.00 -5.52
C LYS A 110 -4.71 -4.57 -6.93
N SER A 111 -3.48 -4.86 -7.34
CA SER A 111 -3.17 -4.84 -8.74
C SER A 111 -4.07 -5.90 -9.35
N ASP A 112 -5.20 -5.47 -9.90
CA ASP A 112 -5.82 -6.24 -10.93
C ASP A 112 -4.71 -6.43 -11.97
N SER A 113 -4.23 -7.65 -12.07
CA SER A 113 -3.57 -8.11 -13.26
C SER A 113 -4.63 -8.19 -14.37
N GLN A 114 -5.37 -7.11 -14.57
CA GLN A 114 -5.94 -6.81 -15.84
C GLN A 114 -4.75 -6.45 -16.71
N GLN A 115 -4.24 -7.47 -17.40
CA GLN A 115 -3.73 -7.19 -18.72
C GLN A 115 -4.66 -6.12 -19.29
N PRO A 116 -4.12 -4.98 -19.76
CA PRO A 116 -4.95 -4.06 -20.49
C PRO A 116 -5.65 -4.90 -21.55
N ASN A 117 -6.95 -5.03 -21.40
CA ASN A 117 -7.77 -5.67 -22.42
C ASN A 117 -7.38 -4.95 -23.71
N PRO A 118 -6.76 -5.62 -24.69
CA PRO A 118 -6.35 -4.93 -25.90
C PRO A 118 -7.60 -4.20 -26.39
N ALA A 119 -7.45 -2.90 -26.60
CA ALA A 119 -8.54 -2.08 -27.12
C ALA A 119 -9.19 -2.87 -28.27
N PRO A 120 -10.53 -3.00 -28.32
CA PRO A 120 -11.16 -3.78 -29.35
C PRO A 120 -10.66 -3.22 -30.69
N GLN A 121 -9.88 -4.02 -31.39
CA GLN A 121 -9.44 -3.66 -32.71
C GLN A 121 -10.70 -3.51 -33.56
N PRO A 122 -10.79 -2.47 -34.39
CA PRO A 122 -11.94 -2.34 -35.27
C PRO A 122 -12.02 -3.60 -36.12
N MET A 123 -13.12 -4.35 -35.96
CA MET A 123 -13.37 -5.54 -36.75
C MET A 123 -13.39 -5.13 -38.23
N SER A 124 -12.72 -5.93 -39.08
CA SER A 124 -12.87 -5.74 -40.51
C SER A 124 -14.34 -5.86 -40.89
N VAL A 125 -14.74 -5.18 -41.96
CA VAL A 125 -16.13 -5.22 -42.44
C VAL A 125 -16.60 -6.66 -42.63
N GLN A 126 -15.69 -7.55 -43.01
CA GLN A 126 -15.98 -8.96 -43.22
C GLN A 126 -16.28 -9.69 -41.92
N GLN A 127 -15.54 -9.40 -40.86
CA GLN A 127 -15.79 -9.96 -39.52
C GLN A 127 -17.11 -9.45 -38.90
N GLN A 128 -17.46 -8.19 -39.17
CA GLN A 128 -18.74 -7.65 -38.73
C GLN A 128 -19.90 -8.35 -39.48
N TYR A 129 -19.71 -8.65 -40.74
CA TYR A 129 -20.72 -9.34 -41.54
C TYR A 129 -20.98 -10.76 -41.06
N GLU A 130 -19.94 -11.52 -40.79
CA GLU A 130 -20.02 -12.88 -40.24
C GLU A 130 -20.65 -12.92 -38.85
N THR A 131 -20.43 -11.91 -38.02
CA THR A 131 -21.01 -11.83 -36.68
C THR A 131 -22.52 -11.58 -36.73
N VAL A 132 -23.00 -10.80 -37.71
CA VAL A 132 -24.42 -10.41 -37.84
C VAL A 132 -25.22 -11.41 -38.65
N TYR A 133 -24.64 -11.97 -39.70
CA TYR A 133 -25.35 -12.79 -40.69
C TYR A 133 -24.89 -14.26 -40.74
N GLY A 134 -23.88 -14.62 -39.92
CA GLY A 134 -23.28 -15.95 -39.93
C GLY A 134 -22.34 -16.19 -41.12
N PRO A 135 -21.60 -17.31 -41.09
CA PRO A 135 -20.63 -17.60 -42.16
C PRO A 135 -21.37 -17.77 -43.47
N THR A 136 -21.02 -16.98 -44.49
CA THR A 136 -21.47 -17.16 -45.84
C THR A 136 -20.92 -18.47 -46.40
N ALA A 137 -21.78 -19.44 -46.56
CA ALA A 137 -21.43 -20.63 -47.33
C ALA A 137 -21.07 -20.20 -48.76
N PRO A 138 -19.99 -20.75 -49.32
CA PRO A 138 -19.71 -20.47 -50.73
C PRO A 138 -20.89 -20.93 -51.56
N SER A 139 -21.59 -20.00 -52.20
CA SER A 139 -22.65 -20.34 -53.11
C SER A 139 -22.01 -20.97 -54.33
N ASN A 140 -22.34 -22.23 -54.56
CA ASN A 140 -21.97 -22.95 -55.79
C ASN A 140 -22.94 -22.64 -56.94
N ASP A 141 -23.66 -21.54 -56.86
CA ASP A 141 -24.56 -21.16 -57.94
C ASP A 141 -23.73 -20.54 -59.09
N PRO A 142 -23.88 -21.08 -60.32
CA PRO A 142 -23.25 -20.49 -61.49
C PRO A 142 -23.76 -19.08 -61.73
N PRO A 143 -22.89 -18.12 -62.09
CA PRO A 143 -23.33 -16.76 -62.39
C PRO A 143 -24.15 -16.72 -63.63
N PHE A 144 -25.38 -16.31 -63.46
CA PHE A 144 -26.24 -15.94 -64.59
C PHE A 144 -26.60 -14.48 -64.46
#